data_8d40f10382c9298273f74bce93d41ec0
#
_entry.id   8d40f10382c9298273f74bce93d41ec0
#
_cell.length_a   1.000
_cell.length_b   1.000
_cell.length_c   1.000
_cell.angle_alpha   90.00
_cell.angle_beta   90.00
_cell.angle_gamma   90.00
#
_symmetry.space_group_name_H-M   'P 1'
#
loop_
_entity.id
_entity.type
_entity.pdbx_description
1 polymer ?
#
loop_
_entity_poly.entity_id
_entity_poly.type
_entity_poly.pdbx_seq_one_letter_code
_entity_poly.pdbx_strand_id
1 'polypeptide(L)'
;MLDLRVGDCIELAKGLDDNTIDCTVTSPPYNKCGIGGGLFRKIEYAAFDDTLPEEQYQEQQIELLDTLFDKTKEGGSLFYNHKVRYLHGDATSPWAWLPKTKWHIREEIIWNRGSGPEISGYRFTQTDERIYWLCKGAKRPKLPRRSVNYTSVWKFGPEMKNPHPAPFPIQHPARCIQGVLEEPGLVLDPYSGSGTTGLAAQLLGHDYIGFDLSDEYHDMARERLANPSKNDLRKFSEETEVTPTSSVDVFSLSSS
;
A
#
# COMPACT_ATOMS: atom_id res chain seq x y z
N MET A 1 -3.39 19.39 -3.16
CA MET A 1 -2.51 19.69 -1.97
C MET A 1 -1.50 18.56 -1.83
N LEU A 2 -0.26 18.88 -1.44
CA LEU A 2 0.79 17.91 -1.15
C LEU A 2 1.35 18.23 0.24
N ASP A 3 1.23 17.31 1.19
CA ASP A 3 1.60 17.51 2.59
C ASP A 3 2.47 16.33 3.06
N LEU A 4 3.73 16.59 3.39
CA LEU A 4 4.70 15.61 3.87
C LEU A 4 5.11 15.96 5.29
N ARG A 5 4.83 15.07 6.25
CA ARG A 5 5.07 15.30 7.68
C ARG A 5 6.05 14.27 8.25
N VAL A 6 7.08 14.76 8.95
CA VAL A 6 8.06 13.92 9.64
C VAL A 6 7.59 13.62 11.06
N GLY A 7 7.58 12.36 11.43
CA GLY A 7 7.23 11.91 12.76
C GLY A 7 6.63 10.50 12.81
N ASP A 8 6.28 10.08 14.02
CA ASP A 8 5.61 8.81 14.24
C ASP A 8 4.24 8.78 13.56
N CYS A 9 3.98 7.73 12.77
CA CYS A 9 2.79 7.64 11.93
C CYS A 9 1.49 7.57 12.74
N ILE A 10 1.51 6.96 13.94
CA ILE A 10 0.34 6.86 14.82
C ILE A 10 0.03 8.23 15.40
N GLU A 11 1.04 8.93 15.91
CA GLU A 11 0.87 10.27 16.49
C GLU A 11 0.44 11.31 15.44
N LEU A 12 1.05 11.25 14.25
CA LEU A 12 0.64 12.13 13.14
C LEU A 12 -0.79 11.82 12.66
N ALA A 13 -1.17 10.54 12.60
CA ALA A 13 -2.52 10.14 12.25
C ALA A 13 -3.55 10.60 13.29
N LYS A 14 -3.25 10.49 14.60
CA LYS A 14 -4.12 11.04 15.67
C LYS A 14 -4.40 12.53 15.51
N GLY A 15 -3.43 13.27 14.97
CA GLY A 15 -3.55 14.71 14.71
C GLY A 15 -4.38 15.10 13.48
N LEU A 16 -4.85 14.14 12.66
CA LEU A 16 -5.75 14.42 11.55
C LEU A 16 -7.20 14.56 12.03
N ASP A 17 -7.99 15.31 11.26
CA ASP A 17 -9.45 15.36 11.48
C ASP A 17 -10.11 14.03 11.11
N ASP A 18 -11.15 13.65 11.86
CA ASP A 18 -11.90 12.44 11.60
C ASP A 18 -12.70 12.55 10.29
N ASN A 19 -12.86 11.41 9.61
CA ASN A 19 -13.64 11.30 8.37
C ASN A 19 -13.20 12.26 7.25
N THR A 20 -11.88 12.43 7.07
CA THR A 20 -11.32 13.30 6.03
C THR A 20 -10.64 12.51 4.90
N ILE A 21 -10.11 11.31 5.18
CA ILE A 21 -9.36 10.51 4.22
C ILE A 21 -10.31 9.68 3.34
N ASP A 22 -10.10 9.73 2.02
CA ASP A 22 -10.86 8.94 1.06
C ASP A 22 -10.21 7.58 0.79
N CYS A 23 -8.87 7.55 0.68
CA CYS A 23 -8.11 6.34 0.39
C CYS A 23 -6.76 6.35 1.09
N THR A 24 -6.40 5.25 1.73
CA THR A 24 -5.04 5.01 2.23
C THR A 24 -4.40 3.90 1.40
N VAL A 25 -3.14 4.11 0.95
CA VAL A 25 -2.34 3.07 0.31
C VAL A 25 -1.00 3.02 1.01
N THR A 26 -0.66 1.88 1.59
CA THR A 26 0.51 1.81 2.47
C THR A 26 1.19 0.44 2.49
N SER A 27 2.48 0.46 2.81
CA SER A 27 3.31 -0.74 3.03
C SER A 27 4.22 -0.50 4.24
N PRO A 28 3.82 -0.96 5.43
CA PRO A 28 4.64 -0.79 6.63
C PRO A 28 5.96 -1.59 6.54
N PRO A 29 6.95 -1.31 7.37
CA PRO A 29 8.05 -2.24 7.63
C PRO A 29 7.51 -3.60 8.08
N TYR A 30 8.11 -4.70 7.57
CA TYR A 30 7.49 -6.03 7.72
C TYR A 30 7.96 -6.81 8.96
N ASN A 31 8.69 -6.18 9.87
CA ASN A 31 9.25 -6.82 11.08
C ASN A 31 10.00 -8.13 10.76
N LYS A 32 10.98 -8.04 9.89
CA LYS A 32 11.74 -9.22 9.42
C LYS A 32 12.82 -9.70 10.37
N CYS A 33 12.97 -9.08 11.52
CA CYS A 33 13.95 -9.42 12.59
C CYS A 33 15.40 -9.51 12.07
N GLY A 34 15.79 -8.69 11.11
CA GLY A 34 17.11 -8.77 10.48
C GLY A 34 17.37 -10.06 9.70
N ILE A 35 16.38 -10.94 9.55
CA ILE A 35 16.47 -12.19 8.78
C ILE A 35 16.21 -11.88 7.30
N GLY A 36 17.10 -11.15 6.69
CA GLY A 36 17.34 -11.16 5.26
C GLY A 36 18.42 -12.19 4.98
N GLY A 37 18.12 -13.47 5.17
CA GLY A 37 19.07 -14.55 4.92
C GLY A 37 19.33 -14.71 3.44
N GLY A 38 20.43 -14.19 2.97
CA GLY A 38 20.91 -14.36 1.61
C GLY A 38 22.07 -13.39 1.35
N LEU A 39 22.82 -13.60 0.26
CA LEU A 39 23.89 -12.74 -0.24
C LEU A 39 23.49 -11.26 -0.43
N PHE A 40 22.29 -10.86 -0.03
CA PHE A 40 21.68 -9.55 -0.26
C PHE A 40 21.52 -8.78 1.05
N ARG A 41 21.97 -7.54 0.99
CA ARG A 41 22.02 -6.49 2.00
C ARG A 41 20.86 -6.55 2.99
N LYS A 42 21.20 -6.53 4.29
CA LYS A 42 20.28 -6.18 5.39
C LYS A 42 19.55 -4.89 5.00
N ILE A 43 18.24 -4.91 4.95
CA ILE A 43 17.45 -3.69 4.77
C ILE A 43 17.50 -2.97 6.11
N GLU A 44 18.24 -1.88 6.17
CA GLU A 44 18.27 -0.98 7.33
C GLU A 44 17.39 0.21 7.00
N TYR A 45 16.29 0.37 7.73
CA TYR A 45 15.51 1.60 7.72
C TYR A 45 16.22 2.63 8.58
N ALA A 46 16.30 3.88 8.12
CA ALA A 46 17.06 4.93 8.78
C ALA A 46 16.58 5.24 10.22
N ALA A 47 15.32 4.94 10.54
CA ALA A 47 14.71 5.33 11.81
C ALA A 47 13.73 4.29 12.40
N PHE A 48 13.57 3.10 11.82
CA PHE A 48 12.63 2.09 12.32
C PHE A 48 13.33 0.81 12.75
N ASP A 49 13.01 0.33 13.96
CA ASP A 49 13.47 -0.97 14.47
C ASP A 49 12.61 -2.10 13.89
N ASP A 50 13.10 -2.77 12.85
CA ASP A 50 12.43 -3.89 12.15
C ASP A 50 12.62 -5.23 12.90
N THR A 51 12.82 -5.19 14.26
CA THR A 51 13.12 -6.35 15.11
C THR A 51 12.22 -6.47 16.34
N LEU A 52 11.03 -5.89 16.28
CA LEU A 52 10.10 -5.93 17.41
C LEU A 52 9.63 -7.36 17.74
N PRO A 53 9.35 -7.68 19.02
CA PRO A 53 8.60 -8.86 19.37
C PRO A 53 7.29 -8.94 18.55
N GLU A 54 6.95 -10.12 18.05
CA GLU A 54 5.84 -10.29 17.11
C GLU A 54 4.49 -9.75 17.64
N GLU A 55 4.20 -9.99 18.91
CA GLU A 55 2.99 -9.50 19.57
C GLU A 55 2.95 -7.97 19.59
N GLN A 56 4.05 -7.33 19.96
CA GLN A 56 4.17 -5.87 19.99
C GLN A 56 4.03 -5.28 18.58
N TYR A 57 4.62 -5.91 17.56
CA TYR A 57 4.45 -5.49 16.17
C TYR A 57 2.97 -5.53 15.75
N GLN A 58 2.28 -6.64 16.03
CA GLN A 58 0.86 -6.77 15.69
C GLN A 58 0.00 -5.74 16.43
N GLU A 59 0.26 -5.47 17.70
CA GLU A 59 -0.44 -4.45 18.49
C GLU A 59 -0.27 -3.06 17.88
N GLN A 60 0.95 -2.68 17.50
CA GLN A 60 1.21 -1.40 16.82
C GLN A 60 0.49 -1.29 15.48
N GLN A 61 0.46 -2.38 14.69
CA GLN A 61 -0.28 -2.38 13.43
C GLN A 61 -1.78 -2.25 13.65
N ILE A 62 -2.35 -2.88 14.68
CA ILE A 62 -3.77 -2.73 15.04
C ILE A 62 -4.05 -1.30 15.46
N GLU A 63 -3.22 -0.70 16.33
CA GLU A 63 -3.39 0.69 16.79
C GLU A 63 -3.39 1.67 15.61
N LEU A 64 -2.41 1.55 14.71
CA LEU A 64 -2.36 2.38 13.52
C LEU A 64 -3.61 2.22 12.65
N LEU A 65 -3.97 0.98 12.33
CA LEU A 65 -5.11 0.69 11.45
C LEU A 65 -6.43 1.20 12.07
N ASP A 66 -6.62 1.04 13.37
CA ASP A 66 -7.82 1.54 14.07
C ASP A 66 -7.84 3.07 14.16
N THR A 67 -6.68 3.72 14.31
CA THR A 67 -6.56 5.17 14.21
C THR A 67 -6.93 5.64 12.80
N LEU A 68 -6.40 5.01 11.76
CA LEU A 68 -6.73 5.33 10.37
C LEU A 68 -8.20 5.08 10.03
N PHE A 69 -8.84 4.09 10.66
CA PHE A 69 -10.28 3.88 10.51
C PHE A 69 -11.08 5.11 10.94
N ASP A 70 -10.75 5.71 12.08
CA ASP A 70 -11.45 6.89 12.57
C ASP A 70 -11.25 8.10 11.63
N LYS A 71 -10.07 8.22 11.01
CA LYS A 71 -9.74 9.31 10.07
C LYS A 71 -10.32 9.13 8.67
N THR A 72 -10.67 7.92 8.30
CA THR A 72 -11.21 7.58 6.99
C THR A 72 -12.71 7.91 6.91
N LYS A 73 -13.16 8.44 5.78
CA LYS A 73 -14.58 8.69 5.50
C LYS A 73 -15.39 7.40 5.45
N GLU A 74 -16.68 7.48 5.71
CA GLU A 74 -17.59 6.37 5.44
C GLU A 74 -17.54 6.00 3.95
N GLY A 75 -17.40 4.71 3.64
CA GLY A 75 -17.17 4.21 2.28
C GLY A 75 -15.72 4.30 1.80
N GLY A 76 -14.82 4.91 2.57
CA GLY A 76 -13.42 5.00 2.23
C GLY A 76 -12.70 3.65 2.32
N SER A 77 -11.51 3.59 1.71
CA SER A 77 -10.74 2.36 1.50
C SER A 77 -9.31 2.48 2.05
N LEU A 78 -8.77 1.35 2.49
CA LEU A 78 -7.36 1.22 2.85
C LEU A 78 -6.76 -0.01 2.16
N PHE A 79 -5.66 0.17 1.43
CA PHE A 79 -4.88 -0.89 0.83
C PHE A 79 -3.59 -1.10 1.62
N TYR A 80 -3.51 -2.23 2.30
CA TYR A 80 -2.42 -2.61 3.19
C TYR A 80 -1.55 -3.66 2.52
N ASN A 81 -0.39 -3.25 1.99
CA ASN A 81 0.55 -4.16 1.35
C ASN A 81 1.46 -4.81 2.40
N HIS A 82 1.54 -6.13 2.37
CA HIS A 82 2.39 -6.88 3.30
C HIS A 82 2.80 -8.23 2.70
N LYS A 83 3.92 -8.77 3.20
CA LYS A 83 4.35 -10.13 2.87
C LYS A 83 3.86 -11.15 3.91
N VAL A 84 3.69 -12.39 3.45
CA VAL A 84 3.77 -13.53 4.37
C VAL A 84 5.21 -13.63 4.88
N ARG A 85 5.39 -13.64 6.18
CA ARG A 85 6.69 -13.82 6.84
C ARG A 85 6.82 -15.26 7.32
N TYR A 86 8.04 -15.72 7.46
CA TYR A 86 8.33 -17.06 7.95
C TYR A 86 9.20 -16.92 9.19
N LEU A 87 8.61 -17.14 10.37
CA LEU A 87 9.27 -17.03 11.66
C LEU A 87 9.39 -18.44 12.25
N HIS A 88 10.62 -18.87 12.55
CA HIS A 88 10.89 -20.21 13.12
C HIS A 88 10.29 -21.39 12.33
N GLY A 89 10.11 -21.23 11.01
CA GLY A 89 9.53 -22.25 10.14
C GLY A 89 8.05 -22.06 9.87
N ASP A 90 7.34 -21.27 10.65
CA ASP A 90 5.90 -21.03 10.52
C ASP A 90 5.59 -19.77 9.68
N ALA A 91 4.52 -19.86 8.89
CA ALA A 91 4.04 -18.74 8.10
C ALA A 91 3.17 -17.79 8.95
N THR A 92 3.54 -16.52 8.98
CA THR A 92 2.76 -15.45 9.64
C THR A 92 2.35 -14.41 8.62
N SER A 93 1.07 -14.07 8.58
CA SER A 93 0.50 -13.09 7.65
C SER A 93 -0.42 -12.12 8.37
N PRO A 94 -0.79 -10.99 7.77
CA PRO A 94 -1.74 -10.02 8.33
C PRO A 94 -3.10 -10.60 8.75
N TRP A 95 -3.48 -11.77 8.29
CA TRP A 95 -4.66 -12.48 8.80
C TRP A 95 -4.61 -12.76 10.30
N ALA A 96 -3.41 -12.71 10.93
CA ALA A 96 -3.27 -12.86 12.37
C ALA A 96 -3.78 -11.63 13.17
N TRP A 97 -3.81 -10.44 12.57
CA TRP A 97 -4.20 -9.20 13.25
C TRP A 97 -5.29 -8.40 12.55
N LEU A 98 -5.42 -8.40 11.21
CA LEU A 98 -6.45 -7.65 10.51
C LEU A 98 -7.89 -7.92 11.00
N PRO A 99 -8.28 -9.17 11.31
CA PRO A 99 -9.62 -9.44 11.86
C PRO A 99 -9.88 -8.84 13.24
N LYS A 100 -8.84 -8.37 13.93
CA LYS A 100 -8.95 -7.72 15.25
C LYS A 100 -9.16 -6.21 15.15
N THR A 101 -9.04 -5.63 13.95
CA THR A 101 -9.23 -4.21 13.69
C THR A 101 -10.71 -3.86 13.44
N LYS A 102 -11.03 -2.55 13.45
CA LYS A 102 -12.37 -2.03 13.13
C LYS A 102 -12.76 -2.23 11.65
N TRP A 103 -11.81 -2.56 10.77
CA TRP A 103 -11.99 -2.61 9.33
C TRP A 103 -12.75 -3.85 8.86
N HIS A 104 -13.52 -3.70 7.77
CA HIS A 104 -14.00 -4.83 7.00
C HIS A 104 -12.95 -5.24 5.96
N ILE A 105 -12.44 -6.47 6.05
CA ILE A 105 -11.55 -7.02 5.03
C ILE A 105 -12.39 -7.33 3.79
N ARG A 106 -12.21 -6.55 2.73
CA ARG A 106 -12.99 -6.69 1.50
C ARG A 106 -12.43 -7.74 0.56
N GLU A 107 -11.11 -7.73 0.40
CA GLU A 107 -10.43 -8.64 -0.54
C GLU A 107 -8.95 -8.78 -0.18
N GLU A 108 -8.37 -9.94 -0.47
CA GLU A 108 -6.93 -10.16 -0.51
C GLU A 108 -6.50 -10.24 -1.97
N ILE A 109 -5.68 -9.29 -2.41
CA ILE A 109 -5.15 -9.16 -3.75
C ILE A 109 -3.72 -9.70 -3.76
N ILE A 110 -3.38 -10.48 -4.78
CA ILE A 110 -2.04 -11.04 -4.95
C ILE A 110 -1.25 -10.16 -5.91
N TRP A 111 -0.19 -9.51 -5.41
CA TRP A 111 0.77 -8.89 -6.29
C TRP A 111 1.89 -9.87 -6.64
N ASN A 112 1.80 -10.44 -7.84
CA ASN A 112 2.84 -11.30 -8.41
C ASN A 112 3.94 -10.42 -9.02
N ARG A 113 5.12 -10.42 -8.40
CA ARG A 113 6.30 -9.66 -8.81
C ARG A 113 7.14 -10.35 -9.89
N GLY A 114 6.79 -11.61 -10.22
CA GLY A 114 7.49 -12.43 -11.22
C GLY A 114 8.82 -13.03 -10.72
N SER A 115 9.44 -12.46 -9.68
CA SER A 115 10.69 -12.95 -9.12
C SER A 115 10.74 -12.72 -7.60
N GLY A 116 11.53 -13.51 -6.91
CA GLY A 116 11.78 -13.37 -5.47
C GLY A 116 13.27 -13.43 -5.18
N PRO A 117 13.78 -12.61 -4.24
CA PRO A 117 15.21 -12.56 -3.91
C PRO A 117 15.68 -13.72 -3.02
N GLU A 118 14.74 -14.46 -2.41
CA GLU A 118 15.05 -15.46 -1.39
C GLU A 118 14.86 -16.87 -1.94
N ILE A 119 15.94 -17.58 -2.16
CA ILE A 119 15.92 -19.02 -2.44
C ILE A 119 16.09 -19.73 -1.10
N SER A 120 15.11 -20.54 -0.73
CA SER A 120 15.13 -21.37 0.48
C SER A 120 15.19 -22.86 0.13
N GLY A 121 16.01 -23.62 0.85
CA GLY A 121 15.99 -25.09 0.73
C GLY A 121 14.78 -25.75 1.39
N TYR A 122 13.96 -25.00 2.13
CA TYR A 122 12.88 -25.52 2.98
C TYR A 122 11.47 -25.08 2.55
N ARG A 123 11.34 -24.16 1.59
CA ARG A 123 10.07 -23.65 1.08
C ARG A 123 10.18 -23.20 -0.38
N PHE A 124 9.06 -23.07 -1.06
CA PHE A 124 9.02 -22.50 -2.39
C PHE A 124 9.42 -21.01 -2.36
N THR A 125 10.09 -20.56 -3.43
CA THR A 125 10.50 -19.16 -3.56
C THR A 125 9.26 -18.26 -3.61
N GLN A 126 9.19 -17.31 -2.69
CA GLN A 126 8.11 -16.35 -2.63
C GLN A 126 8.29 -15.28 -3.72
N THR A 127 7.37 -15.25 -4.68
CA THR A 127 7.39 -14.31 -5.82
C THR A 127 6.26 -13.28 -5.73
N ASP A 128 5.55 -13.24 -4.63
CA ASP A 128 4.36 -12.43 -4.43
C ASP A 128 4.39 -11.65 -3.12
N GLU A 129 3.56 -10.61 -3.08
CA GLU A 129 3.12 -9.90 -1.88
C GLU A 129 1.60 -9.91 -1.84
N ARG A 130 1.03 -9.55 -0.69
CA ARG A 130 -0.41 -9.47 -0.48
C ARG A 130 -0.81 -8.03 -0.25
N ILE A 131 -1.88 -7.61 -0.91
CA ILE A 131 -2.51 -6.32 -0.69
C ILE A 131 -3.89 -6.60 -0.11
N TYR A 132 -4.08 -6.22 1.13
CA TYR A 132 -5.37 -6.38 1.80
C TYR A 132 -6.18 -5.11 1.57
N TRP A 133 -7.30 -5.24 0.84
CA TRP A 133 -8.23 -4.14 0.67
C TRP A 133 -9.23 -4.15 1.83
N LEU A 134 -9.19 -3.09 2.61
CA LEU A 134 -10.02 -2.85 3.79
C LEU A 134 -10.99 -1.72 3.48
N CYS A 135 -12.22 -1.80 4.01
CA CYS A 135 -13.25 -0.79 3.80
C CYS A 135 -13.85 -0.33 5.13
N LYS A 136 -14.17 0.97 5.22
CA LYS A 136 -14.99 1.53 6.30
C LYS A 136 -16.46 1.55 5.87
N GLY A 137 -17.34 1.05 6.73
CA GLY A 137 -18.80 1.11 6.57
C GLY A 137 -19.36 0.11 5.59
N ALA A 138 -19.62 0.49 4.35
CA ALA A 138 -20.30 -0.38 3.40
C ALA A 138 -19.53 -1.68 3.12
N LYS A 139 -20.11 -2.83 3.48
CA LYS A 139 -19.53 -4.17 3.22
C LYS A 139 -19.36 -4.47 1.71
N ARG A 140 -20.06 -3.74 0.85
CA ARG A 140 -20.02 -3.89 -0.61
C ARG A 140 -19.87 -2.52 -1.27
N PRO A 141 -18.69 -1.87 -1.18
CA PRO A 141 -18.48 -0.62 -1.88
C PRO A 141 -18.63 -0.84 -3.38
N LYS A 142 -19.30 0.09 -4.05
CA LYS A 142 -19.43 0.07 -5.51
C LYS A 142 -18.10 0.48 -6.12
N LEU A 143 -17.56 -0.36 -6.98
CA LEU A 143 -16.34 -0.04 -7.71
C LEU A 143 -16.60 0.98 -8.82
N PRO A 144 -15.66 1.91 -9.07
CA PRO A 144 -15.63 2.71 -10.28
C PRO A 144 -15.72 1.86 -11.54
N ARG A 145 -16.42 2.36 -12.57
CA ARG A 145 -16.62 1.61 -13.83
C ARG A 145 -15.29 1.13 -14.45
N ARG A 146 -14.25 1.95 -14.36
CA ARG A 146 -12.91 1.62 -14.90
C ARG A 146 -12.22 0.45 -14.22
N SER A 147 -12.58 0.14 -12.96
CA SER A 147 -11.94 -0.90 -12.15
C SER A 147 -12.70 -2.22 -12.12
N VAL A 148 -13.89 -2.29 -12.70
CA VAL A 148 -14.73 -3.51 -12.69
C VAL A 148 -14.02 -4.72 -13.29
N ASN A 149 -13.09 -4.51 -14.23
CA ASN A 149 -12.32 -5.57 -14.88
C ASN A 149 -10.95 -5.84 -14.22
N TYR A 150 -10.61 -5.20 -13.11
CA TYR A 150 -9.40 -5.53 -12.39
C TYR A 150 -9.53 -6.92 -11.77
N THR A 151 -8.50 -7.74 -11.97
CA THR A 151 -8.43 -9.07 -11.38
C THR A 151 -7.80 -9.00 -10.00
N SER A 152 -8.03 -10.02 -9.16
CA SER A 152 -7.39 -10.16 -7.85
C SER A 152 -5.92 -10.59 -7.90
N VAL A 153 -5.37 -10.85 -9.08
CA VAL A 153 -3.95 -11.17 -9.28
C VAL A 153 -3.32 -10.13 -10.19
N TRP A 154 -2.48 -9.28 -9.60
CA TRP A 154 -1.78 -8.22 -10.32
C TRP A 154 -0.39 -8.69 -10.73
N LYS A 155 0.03 -8.37 -11.95
CA LYS A 155 1.33 -8.78 -12.52
C LYS A 155 2.08 -7.56 -12.99
N PHE A 156 2.98 -7.06 -12.15
CA PHE A 156 3.98 -6.06 -12.53
C PHE A 156 5.24 -6.26 -11.69
N GLY A 157 6.40 -5.97 -12.29
CA GLY A 157 7.69 -6.20 -11.66
C GLY A 157 7.95 -5.26 -10.47
N PRO A 158 8.92 -5.60 -9.62
CA PRO A 158 9.35 -4.73 -8.52
C PRO A 158 10.02 -3.45 -9.06
N GLU A 159 10.09 -2.43 -8.21
CA GLU A 159 10.89 -1.24 -8.51
C GLU A 159 12.38 -1.53 -8.26
N MET A 160 13.21 -1.36 -9.31
CA MET A 160 14.65 -1.68 -9.25
C MET A 160 15.56 -0.46 -9.24
N LYS A 161 15.03 0.73 -9.54
CA LYS A 161 15.81 1.97 -9.71
C LYS A 161 15.38 3.08 -8.79
N ASN A 162 15.13 2.74 -7.52
CA ASN A 162 14.77 3.70 -6.50
C ASN A 162 15.83 3.65 -5.38
N PRO A 163 16.33 4.77 -4.87
CA PRO A 163 17.28 4.80 -3.77
C PRO A 163 16.69 4.30 -2.45
N HIS A 164 15.36 4.32 -2.27
CA HIS A 164 14.70 3.74 -1.10
C HIS A 164 14.90 2.21 -1.06
N PRO A 165 15.16 1.62 0.11
CA PRO A 165 15.53 0.20 0.22
C PRO A 165 14.43 -0.80 -0.14
N ALA A 166 13.15 -0.41 -0.04
CA ALA A 166 12.01 -1.28 -0.28
C ALA A 166 10.85 -0.58 -1.02
N PRO A 167 11.09 0.00 -2.22
CA PRO A 167 10.05 0.71 -2.95
C PRO A 167 9.13 -0.28 -3.67
N PHE A 168 7.85 0.04 -3.73
CA PHE A 168 6.94 -0.58 -4.69
C PHE A 168 6.83 0.27 -5.97
N PRO A 169 6.50 -0.33 -7.13
CA PRO A 169 6.35 0.40 -8.38
C PRO A 169 5.10 1.27 -8.37
N ILE A 170 5.10 2.35 -9.14
CA ILE A 170 4.00 3.33 -9.17
C ILE A 170 2.66 2.71 -9.64
N GLN A 171 2.70 1.63 -10.41
CA GLN A 171 1.49 0.89 -10.81
C GLN A 171 0.69 0.39 -9.61
N HIS A 172 1.36 0.02 -8.51
CA HIS A 172 0.71 -0.46 -7.30
C HIS A 172 -0.24 0.59 -6.70
N PRO A 173 0.20 1.77 -6.23
CA PRO A 173 -0.71 2.78 -5.68
C PRO A 173 -1.64 3.37 -6.74
N ALA A 174 -1.21 3.53 -8.00
CA ALA A 174 -2.08 4.02 -9.06
C ALA A 174 -3.31 3.11 -9.23
N ARG A 175 -3.12 1.79 -9.25
CA ARG A 175 -4.22 0.82 -9.35
C ARG A 175 -5.11 0.83 -8.13
N CYS A 176 -4.55 0.92 -6.92
CA CYS A 176 -5.32 1.03 -5.69
C CYS A 176 -6.21 2.28 -5.70
N ILE A 177 -5.64 3.45 -5.98
CA ILE A 177 -6.33 4.75 -5.93
C ILE A 177 -7.45 4.79 -6.99
N GLN A 178 -7.12 4.58 -8.25
CA GLN A 178 -8.12 4.62 -9.33
C GLN A 178 -9.13 3.46 -9.25
N GLY A 179 -8.79 2.40 -8.51
CA GLY A 179 -9.68 1.28 -8.23
C GLY A 179 -10.88 1.65 -7.36
N VAL A 180 -10.78 2.72 -6.56
CA VAL A 180 -11.80 3.11 -5.58
C VAL A 180 -12.23 4.59 -5.66
N LEU A 181 -11.44 5.48 -6.28
CA LEU A 181 -11.75 6.90 -6.40
C LEU A 181 -12.05 7.28 -7.86
N GLU A 182 -13.22 7.84 -8.12
CA GLU A 182 -13.60 8.45 -9.42
C GLU A 182 -13.35 9.96 -9.41
N GLU A 183 -13.65 10.62 -8.29
CA GLU A 183 -13.52 12.06 -8.10
C GLU A 183 -12.29 12.40 -7.28
N PRO A 184 -11.75 13.63 -7.41
CA PRO A 184 -10.65 14.09 -6.57
C PRO A 184 -10.94 13.87 -5.08
N GLY A 185 -10.00 13.26 -4.38
CA GLY A 185 -10.10 12.93 -2.96
C GLY A 185 -8.76 13.06 -2.26
N LEU A 186 -8.73 12.81 -0.97
CA LEU A 186 -7.53 12.85 -0.13
C LEU A 186 -6.96 11.44 0.04
N VAL A 187 -5.73 11.25 -0.41
CA VAL A 187 -4.95 10.01 -0.28
C VAL A 187 -3.94 10.15 0.86
N LEU A 188 -3.83 9.13 1.70
CA LEU A 188 -2.85 9.05 2.78
C LEU A 188 -1.89 7.87 2.57
N ASP A 189 -0.61 8.08 2.93
CA ASP A 189 0.36 7.01 3.13
C ASP A 189 1.14 7.24 4.43
N PRO A 190 0.86 6.48 5.52
CA PRO A 190 1.53 6.63 6.80
C PRO A 190 2.99 6.10 6.81
N TYR A 191 3.45 5.48 5.72
CA TYR A 191 4.83 5.02 5.53
C TYR A 191 5.31 5.46 4.13
N SER A 192 5.30 6.76 3.90
CA SER A 192 5.46 7.41 2.60
C SER A 192 6.78 7.09 1.87
N GLY A 193 7.87 6.87 2.62
CA GLY A 193 9.20 6.61 2.06
C GLY A 193 9.58 7.62 0.97
N SER A 194 9.97 7.14 -0.19
CA SER A 194 10.32 7.96 -1.36
C SER A 194 9.12 8.53 -2.14
N GLY A 195 7.92 8.55 -1.55
CA GLY A 195 6.74 9.24 -2.11
C GLY A 195 6.07 8.57 -3.31
N THR A 196 6.15 7.24 -3.45
CA THR A 196 5.55 6.55 -4.61
C THR A 196 4.03 6.70 -4.64
N THR A 197 3.36 6.57 -3.48
CA THR A 197 1.92 6.80 -3.34
C THR A 197 1.56 8.26 -3.66
N GLY A 198 2.36 9.21 -3.16
CA GLY A 198 2.17 10.64 -3.42
C GLY A 198 2.27 10.99 -4.89
N LEU A 199 3.25 10.42 -5.61
CA LEU A 199 3.38 10.63 -7.04
C LEU A 199 2.18 10.07 -7.81
N ALA A 200 1.71 8.88 -7.45
CA ALA A 200 0.52 8.31 -8.08
C ALA A 200 -0.74 9.17 -7.81
N ALA A 201 -0.94 9.61 -6.57
CA ALA A 201 -2.04 10.49 -6.19
C ALA A 201 -2.01 11.82 -6.98
N GLN A 202 -0.83 12.47 -7.05
CA GLN A 202 -0.63 13.71 -7.80
C GLN A 202 -0.95 13.55 -9.29
N LEU A 203 -0.45 12.49 -9.93
CA LEU A 203 -0.68 12.24 -11.35
C LEU A 203 -2.14 11.87 -11.66
N LEU A 204 -2.87 11.34 -10.68
CA LEU A 204 -4.32 11.07 -10.77
C LEU A 204 -5.18 12.27 -10.38
N GLY A 205 -4.60 13.39 -9.95
CA GLY A 205 -5.33 14.61 -9.59
C GLY A 205 -5.92 14.62 -8.17
N HIS A 206 -5.38 13.81 -7.26
CA HIS A 206 -5.80 13.75 -5.86
C HIS A 206 -4.89 14.59 -4.95
N ASP A 207 -5.42 15.00 -3.80
CA ASP A 207 -4.66 15.52 -2.69
C ASP A 207 -3.91 14.38 -1.96
N TYR A 208 -2.78 14.70 -1.35
CA TYR A 208 -1.94 13.69 -0.70
C TYR A 208 -1.37 14.17 0.64
N ILE A 209 -1.40 13.28 1.62
CA ILE A 209 -0.65 13.38 2.88
C ILE A 209 0.26 12.16 2.99
N GLY A 210 1.55 12.40 3.32
CA GLY A 210 2.52 11.34 3.56
C GLY A 210 3.23 11.51 4.89
N PHE A 211 3.42 10.42 5.64
CA PHE A 211 4.19 10.39 6.88
C PHE A 211 5.44 9.55 6.71
N ASP A 212 6.54 9.97 7.30
CA ASP A 212 7.76 9.18 7.45
C ASP A 212 8.54 9.64 8.70
N LEU A 213 9.34 8.77 9.26
CA LEU A 213 10.25 9.11 10.37
C LEU A 213 11.52 9.83 9.89
N SER A 214 11.84 9.78 8.59
CA SER A 214 13.08 10.26 8.01
C SER A 214 12.87 11.51 7.16
N ASP A 215 13.51 12.60 7.55
CA ASP A 215 13.60 13.82 6.73
C ASP A 215 14.26 13.54 5.37
N GLU A 216 15.26 12.66 5.33
CA GLU A 216 15.97 12.30 4.09
C GLU A 216 15.02 11.66 3.07
N TYR A 217 14.12 10.76 3.53
CA TYR A 217 13.10 10.17 2.65
C TYR A 217 12.09 11.21 2.17
N HIS A 218 11.74 12.16 3.01
CA HIS A 218 10.87 13.27 2.57
C HIS A 218 11.54 14.21 1.57
N ASP A 219 12.84 14.46 1.68
CA ASP A 219 13.56 15.24 0.67
C ASP A 219 13.59 14.50 -0.68
N MET A 220 13.83 13.19 -0.65
CA MET A 220 13.73 12.36 -1.85
C MET A 220 12.30 12.37 -2.43
N ALA A 221 11.28 12.30 -1.58
CA ALA A 221 9.88 12.37 -2.00
C ALA A 221 9.56 13.74 -2.64
N ARG A 222 9.96 14.85 -2.03
CA ARG A 222 9.77 16.19 -2.58
C ARG A 222 10.41 16.36 -3.96
N GLU A 223 11.66 15.89 -4.11
CA GLU A 223 12.36 15.95 -5.40
C GLU A 223 11.64 15.11 -6.46
N ARG A 224 11.25 13.87 -6.12
CA ARG A 224 10.56 12.96 -7.04
C ARG A 224 9.19 13.49 -7.47
N LEU A 225 8.43 14.08 -6.55
CA LEU A 225 7.12 14.68 -6.81
C LEU A 225 7.22 15.93 -7.70
N ALA A 226 8.30 16.74 -7.52
CA ALA A 226 8.57 17.88 -8.37
C ALA A 226 9.11 17.48 -9.76
N ASN A 227 9.89 16.40 -9.84
CA ASN A 227 10.60 15.96 -11.04
C ASN A 227 10.42 14.45 -11.26
N PRO A 228 9.24 13.97 -11.68
CA PRO A 228 8.99 12.56 -11.93
C PRO A 228 9.96 11.98 -12.98
N SER A 229 10.51 10.80 -12.71
CA SER A 229 11.40 10.15 -13.67
C SER A 229 10.63 9.69 -14.91
N LYS A 230 11.32 9.61 -16.07
CA LYS A 230 10.73 9.05 -17.29
C LYS A 230 10.23 7.60 -17.09
N ASN A 231 10.86 6.84 -16.20
CA ASN A 231 10.45 5.48 -15.88
C ASN A 231 9.15 5.46 -15.05
N ASP A 232 9.01 6.39 -14.08
CA ASP A 232 7.75 6.53 -13.32
C ASP A 232 6.59 6.87 -14.25
N LEU A 233 6.78 7.90 -15.11
CA LEU A 233 5.74 8.33 -16.05
C LEU A 233 5.35 7.22 -17.03
N ARG A 234 6.32 6.48 -17.58
CA ARG A 234 6.04 5.35 -18.48
C ARG A 234 5.23 4.27 -17.77
N LYS A 235 5.66 3.83 -16.58
CA LYS A 235 4.96 2.80 -15.81
C LYS A 235 3.57 3.25 -15.38
N PHE A 236 3.41 4.54 -15.06
CA PHE A 236 2.12 5.13 -14.73
C PHE A 236 1.17 5.10 -15.93
N SER A 237 1.64 5.54 -17.13
CA SER A 237 0.84 5.48 -18.37
C SER A 237 0.43 4.05 -18.72
N GLU A 238 1.36 3.09 -18.63
CA GLU A 238 1.04 1.67 -18.86
C GLU A 238 -0.08 1.16 -17.95
N GLU A 239 -0.16 1.66 -16.72
CA GLU A 239 -1.20 1.28 -15.77
C GLU A 239 -2.53 1.97 -16.03
N THR A 240 -2.51 3.26 -16.37
CA THR A 240 -3.73 4.08 -16.48
C THR A 240 -4.38 4.03 -17.87
N GLU A 241 -3.63 3.67 -18.91
CA GLU A 241 -4.11 3.49 -20.29
C GLU A 241 -4.72 2.11 -20.54
N VAL A 242 -4.70 1.19 -19.59
CA VAL A 242 -5.37 -0.10 -19.73
C VAL A 242 -6.88 0.13 -19.86
N THR A 243 -7.32 0.30 -21.09
CA THR A 243 -8.74 0.35 -21.45
C THR A 243 -9.39 -0.97 -21.06
N PRO A 244 -10.55 -0.99 -20.39
CA PRO A 244 -11.26 -2.23 -20.10
C PRO A 244 -11.53 -2.98 -21.42
N THR A 245 -10.94 -4.15 -21.56
CA THR A 245 -11.23 -5.01 -22.71
C THR A 245 -12.69 -5.44 -22.64
N SER A 246 -13.47 -4.99 -23.64
CA SER A 246 -14.85 -5.37 -23.99
C SER A 246 -15.90 -5.37 -22.86
N SER A 247 -16.87 -4.54 -23.06
CA SER A 247 -18.10 -4.35 -22.30
C SER A 247 -18.85 -5.66 -21.99
N VAL A 248 -18.66 -6.19 -20.81
CA VAL A 248 -19.73 -6.94 -20.15
C VAL A 248 -20.57 -5.90 -19.41
N ASP A 249 -21.81 -5.72 -19.80
CA ASP A 249 -22.72 -4.77 -19.14
C ASP A 249 -23.19 -5.38 -17.81
N VAL A 250 -22.32 -5.29 -16.79
CA VAL A 250 -22.54 -5.85 -15.44
C VAL A 250 -23.67 -5.10 -14.73
N PHE A 251 -24.10 -3.96 -15.26
CA PHE A 251 -25.17 -3.14 -14.66
C PHE A 251 -26.58 -3.62 -14.97
N SER A 252 -26.76 -4.58 -15.88
CA SER A 252 -28.08 -5.12 -16.22
C SER A 252 -28.58 -6.24 -15.28
N LEU A 253 -27.76 -6.67 -14.31
CA LEU A 253 -28.07 -7.79 -13.42
C LEU A 253 -28.57 -7.40 -12.01
N SER A 254 -28.87 -6.13 -11.75
CA SER A 254 -29.26 -5.65 -10.41
C SER A 254 -30.76 -5.34 -10.23
N SER A 255 -31.64 -5.95 -11.03
CA SER A 255 -33.10 -5.82 -10.86
C SER A 255 -33.77 -7.20 -10.85
N SER A 256 -33.47 -7.98 -9.82
CA SER A 256 -34.32 -9.10 -9.39
C SER A 256 -34.03 -9.44 -7.93
#